data_4bcb892c2d26a9b0e143d01ee2c91d3e
#
_entry.id   4bcb892c2d26a9b0e143d01ee2c91d3e
#
_cell.length_a   1.000
_cell.length_b   1.000
_cell.length_c   1.000
_cell.angle_alpha   90.00
_cell.angle_beta   90.00
_cell.angle_gamma   90.00
#
_symmetry.space_group_name_H-M   'P 1'
#
loop_
_entity.id
_entity.type
_entity.pdbx_description
1 polymer ?
#
loop_
_entity_poly.entity_id
_entity_poly.type
_entity_poly.pdbx_seq_one_letter_code
_entity_poly.pdbx_strand_id
1 'polypeptide(L)'
;MRTIILASLVLAVTSATSFAGTPLINARQNAQQHRIFKGVQQGDLNFNETLKLERGQQRIQNLKNQAKASGGVVTPLERARIHAAQNIQSARIFLKRHN
;
A
#
# COMPACT_ATOMS: atom_id res chain seq x y z
N MET A 1 -12.17 -11.99 -12.53
CA MET A 1 -10.88 -12.63 -12.27
C MET A 1 -9.89 -11.67 -11.64
N ARG A 2 -9.52 -10.60 -12.36
CA ARG A 2 -8.57 -9.61 -11.81
C ARG A 2 -9.09 -8.94 -10.55
N THR A 3 -10.38 -8.64 -10.50
CA THR A 3 -11.02 -8.02 -9.36
C THR A 3 -10.90 -8.88 -8.11
N ILE A 4 -11.03 -10.19 -8.25
CA ILE A 4 -10.91 -11.13 -7.14
C ILE A 4 -9.50 -11.11 -6.55
N ILE A 5 -8.48 -11.07 -7.42
CA ILE A 5 -7.08 -11.02 -6.97
C ILE A 5 -6.82 -9.75 -6.17
N LEU A 6 -7.31 -8.61 -6.66
CA LEU A 6 -7.14 -7.33 -5.95
C LEU A 6 -7.88 -7.32 -4.61
N ALA A 7 -9.06 -7.92 -4.56
CA ALA A 7 -9.79 -8.04 -3.30
C ALA A 7 -8.99 -8.82 -2.27
N SER A 8 -8.32 -9.89 -2.68
CA SER A 8 -7.45 -10.66 -1.78
C SER A 8 -6.31 -9.81 -1.24
N LEU A 9 -5.70 -8.98 -2.09
CA LEU A 9 -4.62 -8.08 -1.66
C LEU A 9 -5.12 -7.04 -0.67
N VAL A 10 -6.31 -6.50 -0.87
CA VAL A 10 -6.91 -5.56 0.07
C VAL A 10 -7.09 -6.22 1.43
N LEU A 11 -7.59 -7.43 1.47
CA LEU A 11 -7.75 -8.19 2.72
C LEU A 11 -6.41 -8.41 3.41
N ALA A 12 -5.37 -8.74 2.64
CA ALA A 12 -4.03 -8.95 3.20
C ALA A 12 -3.50 -7.66 3.86
N VAL A 13 -3.77 -6.50 3.26
CA VAL A 13 -3.37 -5.22 3.83
C VAL A 13 -4.13 -4.95 5.13
N THR A 14 -5.44 -5.19 5.15
CA THR A 14 -6.24 -4.94 6.36
C THR A 14 -5.92 -5.87 7.51
N SER A 15 -5.38 -7.05 7.24
CA SER A 15 -5.03 -7.98 8.30
C SER A 15 -3.79 -7.56 9.09
N ALA A 16 -3.05 -6.56 8.63
CA ALA A 16 -1.81 -6.11 9.27
C ALA A 16 -2.03 -4.86 10.11
N THR A 17 -3.05 -4.85 10.97
CA THR A 17 -3.50 -3.61 11.63
C THR A 17 -3.17 -3.49 13.10
N SER A 18 -2.60 -4.51 13.72
CA SER A 18 -2.39 -4.51 15.17
C SER A 18 -1.09 -3.85 15.62
N PHE A 19 -0.37 -3.23 14.73
CA PHE A 19 0.95 -2.67 14.99
C PHE A 19 0.81 -1.32 15.67
N ALA A 20 1.25 -1.23 16.94
CA ALA A 20 1.15 0.00 17.71
C ALA A 20 1.96 1.13 17.08
N GLY A 21 1.40 2.34 17.08
CA GLY A 21 2.07 3.52 16.55
C GLY A 21 1.97 3.71 15.04
N THR A 22 1.14 2.90 14.35
CA THR A 22 1.01 2.98 12.89
C THR A 22 -0.40 3.18 12.37
N PRO A 23 -1.35 3.77 13.14
CA PRO A 23 -2.71 3.90 12.60
C PRO A 23 -2.79 4.78 11.35
N LEU A 24 -2.00 5.86 11.28
CA LEU A 24 -1.96 6.71 10.09
C LEU A 24 -1.35 5.99 8.89
N ILE A 25 -0.30 5.23 9.12
CA ILE A 25 0.35 4.44 8.08
C ILE A 25 -0.63 3.40 7.53
N ASN A 26 -1.32 2.71 8.41
CA ASN A 26 -2.30 1.70 8.01
C ASN A 26 -3.48 2.32 7.25
N ALA A 27 -4.00 3.45 7.74
CA ALA A 27 -5.10 4.14 7.07
C ALA A 27 -4.70 4.59 5.68
N ARG A 28 -3.49 5.13 5.52
CA ARG A 28 -2.99 5.58 4.23
C ARG A 28 -2.77 4.42 3.28
N GLN A 29 -2.22 3.31 3.77
CA GLN A 29 -2.01 2.11 2.97
C GLN A 29 -3.35 1.55 2.47
N ASN A 30 -4.37 1.53 3.33
CA ASN A 30 -5.71 1.09 2.96
C ASN A 30 -6.33 2.02 1.92
N ALA A 31 -6.15 3.33 2.07
CA ALA A 31 -6.65 4.30 1.11
C ALA A 31 -5.96 4.13 -0.25
N GLN A 32 -4.67 3.88 -0.26
CA GLN A 32 -3.92 3.62 -1.49
C GLN A 32 -4.42 2.36 -2.18
N GLN A 33 -4.62 1.30 -1.42
CA GLN A 33 -5.13 0.04 -1.97
C GLN A 33 -6.53 0.23 -2.56
N HIS A 34 -7.37 1.01 -1.88
CA HIS A 34 -8.69 1.34 -2.38
C HIS A 34 -8.62 2.10 -3.71
N ARG A 35 -7.70 3.06 -3.81
CA ARG A 35 -7.52 3.84 -5.04
C ARG A 35 -7.07 2.95 -6.21
N ILE A 36 -6.19 1.99 -5.95
CA ILE A 36 -5.78 1.03 -6.97
C ILE A 36 -6.97 0.20 -7.42
N PHE A 37 -7.73 -0.31 -6.47
CA PHE A 37 -8.92 -1.11 -6.76
C PHE A 37 -9.93 -0.33 -7.60
N LYS A 38 -10.20 0.90 -7.22
CA LYS A 38 -11.09 1.78 -7.99
C LYS A 38 -10.56 2.04 -9.39
N GLY A 39 -9.26 2.23 -9.52
CA GLY A 39 -8.63 2.44 -10.83
C GLY A 39 -8.84 1.25 -11.76
N VAL A 40 -8.76 0.04 -11.22
CA VAL A 40 -9.03 -1.17 -12.00
C VAL A 40 -10.51 -1.24 -12.39
N GLN A 41 -11.40 -1.00 -11.43
CA GLN A 41 -12.84 -1.07 -11.67
C GLN A 41 -13.28 -0.06 -12.75
N GLN A 42 -12.71 1.11 -12.73
CA GLN A 42 -13.07 2.20 -13.64
C GLN A 42 -12.33 2.14 -14.98
N GLY A 43 -11.43 1.18 -15.14
CA GLY A 43 -10.65 1.03 -16.36
C GLY A 43 -9.48 2.00 -16.47
N ASP A 44 -9.15 2.73 -15.43
CA ASP A 44 -8.01 3.65 -15.41
C ASP A 44 -6.67 2.94 -15.40
N LEU A 45 -6.64 1.72 -14.89
CA LEU A 45 -5.41 0.93 -14.73
C LEU A 45 -5.51 -0.37 -15.53
N ASN A 46 -4.49 -0.63 -16.35
CA ASN A 46 -4.36 -1.92 -17.00
C ASN A 46 -3.66 -2.92 -16.07
N PHE A 47 -3.53 -4.16 -16.52
CA PHE A 47 -2.94 -5.23 -15.71
C PHE A 47 -1.50 -4.92 -15.30
N ASN A 48 -0.67 -4.47 -16.24
CA ASN A 48 0.74 -4.17 -15.96
C ASN A 48 0.88 -3.02 -14.96
N GLU A 49 0.08 -1.98 -15.12
CA GLU A 49 0.08 -0.84 -14.20
C GLU A 49 -0.35 -1.28 -12.81
N THR A 50 -1.39 -2.08 -12.74
CA THR A 50 -1.89 -2.62 -11.47
C THR A 50 -0.80 -3.44 -10.77
N LEU A 51 -0.13 -4.31 -11.52
CA LEU A 51 0.92 -5.15 -10.98
C LEU A 51 2.07 -4.32 -10.39
N LYS A 52 2.49 -3.27 -11.10
CA LYS A 52 3.54 -2.38 -10.60
C LYS A 52 3.13 -1.66 -9.33
N LEU A 53 1.89 -1.20 -9.26
CA LEU A 53 1.38 -0.54 -8.07
C LEU A 53 1.26 -1.51 -6.90
N GLU A 54 0.85 -2.74 -7.14
CA GLU A 54 0.77 -3.74 -6.07
C GLU A 54 2.17 -4.12 -5.56
N ARG A 55 3.17 -4.11 -6.42
CA ARG A 55 4.56 -4.31 -5.97
C ARG A 55 5.00 -3.16 -5.06
N GLY A 56 4.58 -1.95 -5.36
CA GLY A 56 4.82 -0.80 -4.49
C GLY A 56 4.16 -0.97 -3.13
N GLN A 57 2.93 -1.46 -3.09
CA GLN A 57 2.23 -1.76 -1.85
C GLN A 57 2.96 -2.85 -1.06
N GLN A 58 3.46 -3.86 -1.73
CA GLN A 58 4.22 -4.93 -1.08
C GLN A 58 5.50 -4.40 -0.46
N ARG A 59 6.18 -3.46 -1.13
CA ARG A 59 7.38 -2.82 -0.59
C ARG A 59 7.06 -2.09 0.72
N ILE A 60 5.95 -1.36 0.75
CA ILE A 60 5.51 -0.67 1.96
C ILE A 60 5.23 -1.68 3.06
N GLN A 61 4.57 -2.77 2.73
CA GLN A 61 4.29 -3.83 3.71
C GLN A 61 5.57 -4.44 4.25
N ASN A 62 6.56 -4.65 3.39
CA ASN A 62 7.85 -5.19 3.82
C ASN A 62 8.57 -4.24 4.78
N LEU A 63 8.51 -2.93 4.52
CA LEU A 63 9.08 -1.93 5.43
C LEU A 63 8.39 -1.98 6.79
N LYS A 64 7.08 -2.12 6.82
CA LYS A 64 6.33 -2.28 8.07
C LYS A 64 6.73 -3.55 8.80
N ASN A 65 6.88 -4.64 8.07
CA ASN A 65 7.28 -5.92 8.67
C ASN A 65 8.68 -5.86 9.25
N GLN A 66 9.61 -5.19 8.58
CA GLN A 66 10.97 -4.99 9.09
C GLN A 66 10.96 -4.17 10.37
N ALA A 67 10.17 -3.11 10.41
CA ALA A 67 10.04 -2.27 11.59
C ALA A 67 9.46 -3.06 12.76
N LYS A 68 8.47 -3.89 12.50
CA LYS A 68 7.87 -4.76 13.51
C LYS A 68 8.88 -5.77 14.05
N ALA A 69 9.68 -6.37 13.18
CA ALA A 69 10.66 -7.38 13.55
C ALA A 69 11.77 -6.80 14.41
N SER A 70 12.10 -5.52 14.26
CA SER A 70 13.19 -4.89 14.99
C SER A 70 12.82 -4.40 16.39
N GLY A 71 11.63 -4.71 16.89
CA GLY A 71 11.29 -4.40 18.27
C GLY A 71 9.81 -4.16 18.56
N GLY A 72 8.95 -4.30 17.59
CA GLY A 72 7.52 -4.14 17.77
C GLY A 72 7.03 -2.70 17.77
N VAL A 73 7.94 -1.72 17.78
CA VAL A 73 7.62 -0.29 17.77
C VAL A 73 8.30 0.35 16.56
N VAL A 74 7.55 1.16 15.83
CA VAL A 74 8.10 1.87 14.68
C VAL A 74 8.90 3.07 15.17
N THR A 75 10.22 3.06 14.91
CA THR A 75 11.08 4.18 15.26
C THR A 75 10.80 5.37 14.36
N PRO A 76 11.20 6.60 14.76
CA PRO A 76 11.04 7.77 13.90
C PRO A 76 11.69 7.62 12.51
N LEU A 77 12.86 6.98 12.44
CA LEU A 77 13.52 6.74 11.16
C LEU A 77 12.72 5.76 10.29
N GLU A 78 12.25 4.68 10.88
CA GLU A 78 11.42 3.70 10.17
C GLU A 78 10.14 4.33 9.68
N ARG A 79 9.50 5.16 10.51
CA ARG A 79 8.29 5.88 10.12
C ARG A 79 8.55 6.81 8.95
N ALA A 80 9.66 7.53 8.98
CA ALA A 80 10.04 8.42 7.88
C ALA A 80 10.22 7.66 6.57
N ARG A 81 10.85 6.48 6.62
CA ARG A 81 11.03 5.64 5.43
C ARG A 81 9.72 5.16 4.87
N ILE A 82 8.80 4.73 5.74
CA ILE A 82 7.49 4.26 5.32
C ILE A 82 6.70 5.42 4.69
N HIS A 83 6.70 6.59 5.30
CA HIS A 83 6.00 7.75 4.75
C HIS A 83 6.59 8.16 3.41
N ALA A 84 7.90 8.13 3.25
CA ALA A 84 8.54 8.43 1.97
C ALA A 84 8.09 7.45 0.90
N ALA A 85 8.06 6.17 1.20
CA ALA A 85 7.59 5.14 0.28
C ALA A 85 6.11 5.33 -0.08
N GLN A 86 5.29 5.68 0.91
CA GLN A 86 3.88 5.97 0.67
C GLN A 86 3.67 7.22 -0.18
N ASN A 87 4.49 8.25 0.00
CA ASN A 87 4.43 9.46 -0.82
C ASN A 87 4.71 9.13 -2.29
N ILE A 88 5.75 8.35 -2.54
CA ILE A 88 6.10 7.90 -3.89
C ILE A 88 4.95 7.07 -4.48
N GLN A 89 4.42 6.16 -3.71
CA GLN A 89 3.35 5.28 -4.15
C GLN A 89 2.08 6.08 -4.49
N SER A 90 1.72 7.05 -3.66
CA SER A 90 0.57 7.91 -3.93
C SER A 90 0.72 8.67 -5.24
N ALA A 91 1.92 9.20 -5.50
CA ALA A 91 2.20 9.88 -6.77
C ALA A 91 2.07 8.94 -7.96
N ARG A 92 2.57 7.70 -7.83
CA ARG A 92 2.47 6.70 -8.89
C ARG A 92 1.03 6.33 -9.19
N ILE A 93 0.22 6.12 -8.14
CA ILE A 93 -1.20 5.82 -8.32
C ILE A 93 -1.89 6.95 -9.07
N PHE A 94 -1.64 8.18 -8.64
CA PHE A 94 -2.24 9.35 -9.28
C PHE A 94 -1.86 9.41 -10.76
N LEU A 95 -0.57 9.32 -11.06
CA LEU A 95 -0.08 9.45 -12.44
C LEU A 95 -0.65 8.35 -13.35
N LYS A 96 -0.68 7.11 -12.86
CA LYS A 96 -1.17 6.01 -13.68
C LYS A 96 -2.67 6.06 -13.91
N ARG A 97 -3.43 6.56 -12.94
CA ARG A 97 -4.87 6.70 -13.09
C ARG A 97 -5.28 7.86 -13.98
N HIS A 98 -4.41 8.85 -14.14
CA HIS A 98 -4.72 10.07 -14.87
C HIS A 98 -3.97 10.19 -16.21
N ASN A 99 -3.39 9.11 -16.66
CA ASN A 99 -2.70 9.10 -17.97
C ASN A 99 -3.71 9.14 -19.13
#